data_4ba5364a4dff0dade91d913dbb0f4012
#
_entry.id   4ba5364a4dff0dade91d913dbb0f4012
#
_cell.length_a   1.000
_cell.length_b   1.000
_cell.length_c   1.000
_cell.angle_alpha   90.00
_cell.angle_beta   90.00
_cell.angle_gamma   90.00
#
_symmetry.space_group_name_H-M   'P 1'
#
loop_
_entity.id
_entity.type
_entity.pdbx_description
1 polymer ?
#
loop_
_entity_poly.entity_id
_entity_poly.type
_entity_poly.pdbx_seq_one_letter_code
_entity_poly.pdbx_strand_id
1 'polypeptide(L)'
;MAETLDELTYDYEEDGTLVRKELDRVVLTKGGWATMMFLFQELDRKTAKFRAPKMAIVRFKKSKGTYRKQSSFNISSEKQARQIAEVFEQWYPKMAEAMASTGEGGDDDAPPDDDAGDDA
;
A
#
# COMPACT_ATOMS: atom_id res chain seq x y z
N MET A 1 -17.64 2.60 -2.74
CA MET A 1 -16.68 3.53 -3.29
C MET A 1 -16.50 4.70 -2.37
N ALA A 2 -15.26 5.02 -2.10
CA ALA A 2 -14.95 6.02 -1.11
C ALA A 2 -14.71 7.38 -1.77
N GLU A 3 -15.28 8.42 -1.20
CA GLU A 3 -15.01 9.78 -1.64
C GLU A 3 -13.81 10.37 -0.91
N THR A 4 -13.51 9.83 0.26
CA THR A 4 -12.37 10.26 1.06
C THR A 4 -11.55 9.04 1.45
N LEU A 5 -10.29 9.28 1.83
CA LEU A 5 -9.42 8.20 2.24
C LEU A 5 -9.89 7.58 3.56
N ASP A 6 -10.58 8.36 4.39
CA ASP A 6 -11.07 7.85 5.66
C ASP A 6 -12.14 6.78 5.48
N GLU A 7 -12.82 6.78 4.37
CA GLU A 7 -13.89 5.82 4.09
C GLU A 7 -13.36 4.49 3.59
N LEU A 8 -12.10 4.45 3.18
CA LEU A 8 -11.51 3.21 2.71
C LEU A 8 -11.20 2.30 3.88
N THR A 9 -11.47 1.02 3.71
CA THR A 9 -11.14 0.04 4.74
C THR A 9 -10.65 -1.23 4.08
N TYR A 10 -9.83 -1.97 4.81
CA TYR A 10 -9.36 -3.26 4.35
C TYR A 10 -10.21 -4.40 4.90
N ASP A 11 -11.18 -4.07 5.76
CA ASP A 11 -12.16 -5.07 6.21
C ASP A 11 -12.92 -5.62 5.02
N TYR A 12 -13.18 -6.91 5.04
CA TYR A 12 -13.96 -7.54 3.99
C TYR A 12 -14.81 -8.66 4.57
N GLU A 13 -16.08 -8.66 4.23
CA GLU A 13 -17.01 -9.67 4.71
C GLU A 13 -17.56 -10.46 3.53
N GLU A 14 -17.77 -11.75 3.78
CA GLU A 14 -18.46 -12.62 2.85
C GLU A 14 -19.56 -13.33 3.62
N ASP A 15 -20.79 -13.22 3.11
CA ASP A 15 -21.94 -13.90 3.72
C ASP A 15 -22.05 -13.60 5.21
N GLY A 16 -21.78 -12.36 5.59
CA GLY A 16 -21.90 -11.93 6.98
C GLY A 16 -20.72 -12.29 7.86
N THR A 17 -19.70 -12.92 7.29
CA THR A 17 -18.52 -13.28 8.06
C THR A 17 -17.36 -12.39 7.68
N LEU A 18 -16.70 -11.81 8.67
CA LEU A 18 -15.54 -10.97 8.46
C LEU A 18 -14.35 -11.88 8.12
N VAL A 19 -13.92 -11.85 6.85
CA VAL A 19 -12.84 -12.74 6.38
C VAL A 19 -11.53 -12.02 6.25
N ARG A 20 -11.51 -10.70 6.29
CA ARG A 20 -10.29 -9.91 6.33
C ARG A 20 -10.53 -8.75 7.28
N LYS A 21 -9.62 -8.58 8.22
CA LYS A 21 -9.78 -7.62 9.30
C LYS A 21 -8.63 -6.64 9.30
N GLU A 22 -8.96 -5.38 9.15
CA GLU A 22 -7.96 -4.31 9.22
C GLU A 22 -7.56 -4.10 10.68
N LEU A 23 -6.26 -4.10 10.95
CA LEU A 23 -5.73 -3.83 12.28
C LEU A 23 -5.25 -2.40 12.40
N ASP A 24 -4.67 -1.85 11.33
CA ASP A 24 -4.15 -0.49 11.35
C ASP A 24 -4.00 -0.02 9.92
N ARG A 25 -3.86 1.29 9.77
CA ARG A 25 -3.68 1.89 8.45
C ARG A 25 -2.83 3.15 8.55
N VAL A 26 -2.14 3.45 7.47
CA VAL A 26 -1.35 4.67 7.36
C VAL A 26 -1.55 5.23 5.96
N VAL A 27 -1.82 6.52 5.86
CA VAL A 27 -1.88 7.21 4.58
C VAL A 27 -0.51 7.76 4.29
N LEU A 28 0.13 7.28 3.21
CA LEU A 28 1.46 7.74 2.85
C LEU A 28 1.40 8.97 1.94
N THR A 29 0.52 8.94 0.95
CA THR A 29 0.33 10.08 0.06
C THR A 29 -1.14 10.31 -0.17
N LYS A 30 -1.50 11.57 -0.46
CA LYS A 30 -2.88 11.98 -0.71
C LYS A 30 -2.93 12.62 -2.09
N GLY A 31 -4.14 12.96 -2.51
CA GLY A 31 -4.34 13.63 -3.78
C GLY A 31 -5.00 12.72 -4.79
N GLY A 32 -4.83 13.02 -6.07
CA GLY A 32 -5.45 12.23 -7.13
C GLY A 32 -4.97 10.80 -7.15
N TRP A 33 -3.70 10.59 -6.82
CA TRP A 33 -3.14 9.28 -6.52
C TRP A 33 -2.86 9.23 -5.03
N ALA A 34 -3.27 8.17 -4.39
CA ALA A 34 -3.05 8.01 -2.96
C ALA A 34 -2.46 6.63 -2.70
N THR A 35 -1.53 6.58 -1.75
CA THR A 35 -0.92 5.32 -1.35
C THR A 35 -1.18 5.13 0.13
N MET A 36 -1.70 3.97 0.48
CA MET A 36 -1.97 3.62 1.87
C MET A 36 -1.32 2.30 2.20
N MET A 37 -1.01 2.14 3.48
CA MET A 37 -0.57 0.84 4.00
C MET A 37 -1.60 0.34 4.98
N PHE A 38 -1.85 -0.95 4.93
CA PHE A 38 -2.78 -1.60 5.85
C PHE A 38 -2.08 -2.75 6.54
N LEU A 39 -2.33 -2.88 7.83
CA LEU A 39 -1.96 -4.07 8.60
C LEU A 39 -3.24 -4.85 8.80
N PHE A 40 -3.24 -6.12 8.44
CA PHE A 40 -4.48 -6.88 8.42
C PHE A 40 -4.26 -8.35 8.69
N GLN A 41 -5.36 -9.05 8.97
CA GLN A 41 -5.37 -10.49 9.16
C GLN A 41 -6.46 -11.09 8.30
N GLU A 42 -6.22 -12.30 7.84
CA GLU A 42 -7.20 -13.05 7.07
C GLU A 42 -7.71 -14.23 7.88
N LEU A 43 -8.98 -14.52 7.72
CA LEU A 43 -9.61 -15.61 8.45
C LEU A 43 -9.27 -16.96 7.82
N ASP A 44 -8.85 -17.90 8.68
CA ASP A 44 -8.71 -19.29 8.27
C ASP A 44 -10.06 -19.95 8.51
N ARG A 45 -10.76 -20.28 7.44
CA ARG A 45 -12.11 -20.78 7.58
C ARG A 45 -12.17 -22.16 8.19
N LYS A 46 -11.08 -22.91 8.11
CA LYS A 46 -11.06 -24.26 8.69
C LYS A 46 -11.02 -24.21 10.21
N THR A 47 -10.25 -23.27 10.76
CA THR A 47 -10.10 -23.16 12.20
C THR A 47 -10.95 -22.06 12.79
N ALA A 48 -11.52 -21.18 11.94
CA ALA A 48 -12.29 -20.02 12.36
C ALA A 48 -11.43 -19.03 13.16
N LYS A 49 -10.13 -19.04 12.92
CA LYS A 49 -9.20 -18.13 13.59
C LYS A 49 -8.51 -17.27 12.54
N PHE A 50 -8.14 -16.06 12.95
CA PHE A 50 -7.40 -15.18 12.07
C PHE A 50 -5.95 -15.63 12.00
N ARG A 51 -5.39 -15.54 10.79
CA ARG A 51 -4.00 -15.93 10.55
C ARG A 51 -3.06 -14.83 11.02
N ALA A 52 -1.76 -15.10 10.96
CA ALA A 52 -0.75 -14.12 11.30
C ALA A 52 -0.94 -12.84 10.49
N PRO A 53 -0.60 -11.68 11.06
CA PRO A 53 -0.78 -10.41 10.34
C PRO A 53 0.05 -10.33 9.08
N LYS A 54 -0.51 -9.62 8.11
CA LYS A 54 0.16 -9.28 6.85
C LYS A 54 0.05 -7.80 6.65
N MET A 55 0.83 -7.29 5.71
CA MET A 55 0.80 -5.89 5.35
C MET A 55 0.42 -5.78 3.88
N ALA A 56 -0.21 -4.66 3.52
CA ALA A 56 -0.51 -4.37 2.12
C ALA A 56 -0.16 -2.92 1.84
N ILE A 57 0.44 -2.69 0.67
CA ILE A 57 0.65 -1.34 0.16
C ILE A 57 -0.29 -1.21 -1.02
N VAL A 58 -1.21 -0.25 -0.93
CA VAL A 58 -2.30 -0.14 -1.89
C VAL A 58 -2.30 1.25 -2.49
N ARG A 59 -2.40 1.32 -3.81
CA ARG A 59 -2.51 2.59 -4.51
C ARG A 59 -3.94 2.77 -5.00
N PHE A 60 -4.44 3.97 -4.79
CA PHE A 60 -5.77 4.37 -5.22
C PHE A 60 -5.66 5.54 -6.17
N LYS A 61 -6.58 5.62 -7.10
CA LYS A 61 -6.70 6.77 -7.98
C LYS A 61 -8.09 7.35 -7.82
N LYS A 62 -8.16 8.67 -7.64
CA LYS A 62 -9.44 9.35 -7.55
C LYS A 62 -9.92 9.68 -8.94
N SER A 63 -11.10 9.23 -9.27
CA SER A 63 -11.70 9.45 -10.57
C SER A 63 -13.17 9.78 -10.34
N LYS A 64 -13.61 10.89 -10.89
CA LYS A 64 -15.01 11.32 -10.77
C LYS A 64 -15.44 11.39 -9.32
N GLY A 65 -14.56 11.86 -8.46
CA GLY A 65 -14.88 12.09 -7.06
C GLY A 65 -14.74 10.88 -6.16
N THR A 66 -14.39 9.72 -6.68
CA THR A 66 -14.25 8.53 -5.84
C THR A 66 -12.89 7.87 -6.03
N TYR A 67 -12.39 7.28 -4.95
CA TYR A 67 -11.14 6.54 -4.98
C TYR A 67 -11.39 5.11 -5.41
N ARG A 68 -10.56 4.62 -6.32
CA ARG A 68 -10.62 3.24 -6.80
C ARG A 68 -9.24 2.62 -6.66
N LYS A 69 -9.21 1.38 -6.21
CA LYS A 69 -7.95 0.66 -6.06
C LYS A 69 -7.35 0.39 -7.44
N GLN A 70 -6.09 0.75 -7.61
CA GLN A 70 -5.37 0.51 -8.86
C GLN A 70 -4.44 -0.67 -8.76
N SER A 71 -3.74 -0.79 -7.63
CA SER A 71 -2.80 -1.87 -7.45
C SER A 71 -2.58 -2.09 -5.97
N SER A 72 -2.11 -3.28 -5.64
CA SER A 72 -1.75 -3.58 -4.27
C SER A 72 -0.59 -4.55 -4.27
N PHE A 73 0.20 -4.48 -3.20
CA PHE A 73 1.30 -5.41 -2.99
C PHE A 73 1.23 -5.88 -1.56
N ASN A 74 1.13 -7.18 -1.39
CA ASN A 74 1.01 -7.77 -0.07
C ASN A 74 2.35 -8.28 0.41
N ILE A 75 2.64 -8.00 1.68
CA ILE A 75 3.83 -8.49 2.35
C ILE A 75 3.37 -9.53 3.34
N SER A 76 3.77 -10.78 3.12
CA SER A 76 3.14 -11.92 3.74
C SER A 76 3.63 -12.23 5.14
N SER A 77 4.74 -11.65 5.57
CA SER A 77 5.30 -11.99 6.87
C SER A 77 6.21 -10.87 7.35
N GLU A 78 6.47 -10.87 8.64
CA GLU A 78 7.42 -9.90 9.20
C GLU A 78 8.81 -10.11 8.61
N LYS A 79 9.21 -11.35 8.37
CA LYS A 79 10.51 -11.63 7.77
C LYS A 79 10.65 -10.98 6.40
N GLN A 80 9.62 -11.12 5.57
CA GLN A 80 9.64 -10.50 4.25
C GLN A 80 9.68 -8.97 4.38
N ALA A 81 8.91 -8.41 5.30
CA ALA A 81 8.90 -6.98 5.51
C ALA A 81 10.28 -6.47 5.91
N ARG A 82 10.95 -7.19 6.79
CA ARG A 82 12.29 -6.79 7.23
C ARG A 82 13.30 -6.85 6.09
N GLN A 83 13.17 -7.86 5.22
CA GLN A 83 14.05 -7.94 4.05
C GLN A 83 13.86 -6.75 3.13
N ILE A 84 12.62 -6.34 2.92
CA ILE A 84 12.31 -5.19 2.07
C ILE A 84 12.87 -3.93 2.71
N ALA A 85 12.67 -3.76 4.00
CA ALA A 85 13.16 -2.58 4.70
C ALA A 85 14.68 -2.49 4.65
N GLU A 86 15.35 -3.63 4.73
CA GLU A 86 16.80 -3.67 4.66
C GLU A 86 17.30 -3.20 3.31
N VAL A 87 16.61 -3.60 2.23
CA VAL A 87 16.97 -3.15 0.90
C VAL A 87 16.73 -1.65 0.77
N PHE A 88 15.65 -1.14 1.35
CA PHE A 88 15.43 0.31 1.36
C PHE A 88 16.61 1.03 1.96
N GLU A 89 17.11 0.55 3.10
CA GLU A 89 18.23 1.19 3.77
C GLU A 89 19.49 1.14 2.92
N GLN A 90 19.69 0.06 2.22
CA GLN A 90 20.85 -0.09 1.35
C GLN A 90 20.78 0.81 0.13
N TRP A 91 19.57 1.06 -0.35
CA TRP A 91 19.37 1.80 -1.59
C TRP A 91 19.24 3.30 -1.41
N TYR A 92 18.91 3.78 -0.20
CA TYR A 92 18.79 5.22 0.00
C TYR A 92 20.04 5.97 -0.43
N PRO A 93 21.27 5.55 -0.04
CA PRO A 93 22.47 6.23 -0.51
C PRO A 93 22.65 6.15 -2.03
N LYS A 94 22.29 5.02 -2.61
CA LYS A 94 22.41 4.87 -4.07
C LYS A 94 21.46 5.80 -4.80
N MET A 95 20.28 6.01 -4.26
CA MET A 95 19.32 6.94 -4.84
C MET A 95 19.81 8.37 -4.74
N ALA A 96 20.36 8.74 -3.59
CA ALA A 96 20.89 10.08 -3.39
C ALA A 96 22.03 10.35 -4.37
N GLU A 97 22.90 9.37 -4.55
CA GLU A 97 24.02 9.52 -5.48
C GLU A 97 23.55 9.66 -6.91
N ALA A 98 22.57 8.85 -7.30
CA ALA A 98 22.04 8.89 -8.65
C ALA A 98 21.35 10.23 -8.92
N MET A 99 20.61 10.75 -7.94
CA MET A 99 19.94 12.03 -8.09
C MET A 99 20.97 13.16 -8.25
N ALA A 100 22.04 13.11 -7.49
CA ALA A 100 23.08 14.13 -7.60
C ALA A 100 23.70 14.12 -8.98
N SER A 101 23.89 12.94 -9.58
CA SER A 101 24.51 12.86 -10.88
C SER A 101 23.56 13.23 -12.01
N THR A 102 22.25 13.09 -11.81
CA THR A 102 21.29 13.50 -12.82
C THR A 102 20.93 14.97 -12.73
N GLY A 103 21.22 15.59 -11.60
CA GLY A 103 20.89 16.99 -11.40
C GLY A 103 19.43 17.23 -11.10
N GLU A 104 18.66 16.20 -10.84
CA GLU A 104 17.26 16.36 -10.51
C GLU A 104 17.08 16.44 -9.03
N GLY A 105 16.36 17.46 -8.58
CA GLY A 105 16.05 17.59 -7.17
C GLY A 105 14.78 16.89 -6.85
N GLY A 106 14.47 15.83 -7.13
CA GLY A 106 13.31 15.03 -6.88
C GLY A 106 12.20 15.68 -6.09
N ASP A 107 11.02 15.64 -6.62
CA ASP A 107 9.80 15.92 -5.88
C ASP A 107 9.24 14.57 -5.47
N ASP A 108 9.48 14.20 -4.24
CA ASP A 108 9.18 12.85 -3.79
C ASP A 108 7.71 12.57 -3.73
N ASP A 109 6.89 13.60 -3.64
CA ASP A 109 5.46 13.40 -3.53
C ASP A 109 4.78 13.33 -4.88
N ALA A 110 5.50 13.61 -5.94
CA ALA A 110 4.90 13.58 -7.26
C ALA A 110 4.58 12.14 -7.62
N PRO A 111 3.33 11.83 -7.94
CA PRO A 111 3.01 10.48 -8.35
C PRO A 111 3.64 10.20 -9.70
N PRO A 112 3.99 8.96 -9.97
CA PRO A 112 4.49 8.61 -11.29
C PRO A 112 3.39 8.84 -12.31
N ASP A 113 3.80 9.23 -13.45
CA ASP A 113 2.84 9.39 -14.50
C ASP A 113 2.34 8.06 -14.92
N ASP A 114 2.27 7.92 -14.96
CA ASP A 114 1.82 6.93 -15.18
C ASP A 114 2.23 5.81 -15.43
N ASP A 115 2.61 6.03 -15.40
CA ASP A 115 2.81 5.12 -15.51
C ASP A 115 2.62 4.21 -15.18
N ALA A 116 2.44 4.69 -15.27
CA ALA A 116 2.12 4.05 -14.92
C ALA A 116 1.99 3.14 -14.78
N GLY A 117 2.06 3.24 -14.82
CA GLY A 117 1.78 2.49 -14.65
C GLY A 117 2.00 1.63 -14.63
N ASP A 118 2.27 1.77 -14.67
CA ASP A 118 2.46 0.97 -14.49
C ASP A 118 2.49 -0.01 -14.24
N ASP A 119 2.52 0.03 -14.47
CA ASP A 119 2.43 -0.84 -14.10
C ASP A 119 2.33 -1.74 -13.90
N ALA A 120 2.37 -1.63 -14.25
CA ALA A 120 2.10 -2.55 -13.92
C ALA A 120 1.66 -3.12 -13.19
#